data_58a44ca8bcb319ef1791d27b4a382d5d
#
_entry.id   58a44ca8bcb319ef1791d27b4a382d5d
#
_cell.length_a   1.000
_cell.length_b   1.000
_cell.length_c   1.000
_cell.angle_alpha   90.00
_cell.angle_beta   90.00
_cell.angle_gamma   90.00
#
_symmetry.space_group_name_H-M   'P 1'
#
loop_
_entity.id
_entity.type
_entity.pdbx_description
1 polymer ?
#
loop_
_entity_poly.entity_id
_entity_poly.type
_entity_poly.pdbx_seq_one_letter_code
_entity_poly.pdbx_strand_id
1 'polypeptide(L)'
;MEAKFHDKNYGFRPNRSAHHAFAQAVRLAQVSKLTFVVDIDIEGFFDNVTHSKLIKQLWTLGVQDKWLLGVVRAMLKAPIIHKDGRIEHPKKGTPQGGILSPLLANVVLNELDWWISSQWETHPTRHNYDWYHAEKGYWNKGNKARRVVQPRPGLSAVPYARYEVRDA
;
A
#
# COMPACT_ATOMS: atom_id res chain seq x y z
N MET A 1 10.09 11.83 8.86
CA MET A 1 9.38 11.03 7.85
C MET A 1 8.80 9.75 8.44
N GLU A 2 9.58 8.96 9.19
CA GLU A 2 9.10 7.72 9.83
C GLU A 2 7.77 7.84 10.58
N ALA A 3 7.58 8.89 11.39
CA ALA A 3 6.36 9.12 12.15
C ALA A 3 5.09 9.36 11.29
N LYS A 4 5.24 9.50 9.97
CA LYS A 4 4.12 9.72 9.04
C LYS A 4 3.74 8.48 8.25
N PHE A 5 4.56 7.42 8.31
CA PHE A 5 4.21 6.16 7.71
C PHE A 5 3.16 5.43 8.54
N HIS A 6 2.28 4.72 7.85
CA HIS A 6 1.23 3.96 8.50
C HIS A 6 1.80 2.93 9.48
N ASP A 7 1.11 2.72 10.61
CA ASP A 7 1.61 1.84 11.68
C ASP A 7 1.76 0.38 11.26
N LYS A 8 0.99 -0.07 10.29
CA LYS A 8 1.05 -1.44 9.77
C LYS A 8 2.01 -1.62 8.60
N ASN A 9 2.75 -0.58 8.23
CA ASN A 9 3.86 -0.72 7.28
C ASN A 9 5.08 -1.27 8.02
N TYR A 10 5.56 -2.44 7.61
CA TYR A 10 6.71 -3.14 8.22
C TYR A 10 7.93 -3.20 7.31
N GLY A 11 7.81 -2.79 6.04
CA GLY A 11 8.86 -2.88 5.05
C GLY A 11 9.96 -1.85 5.25
N PHE A 12 11.21 -2.29 5.30
CA PHE A 12 12.40 -1.42 5.29
C PHE A 12 12.38 -0.25 6.30
N ARG A 13 11.81 -0.47 7.47
CA ARG A 13 11.71 0.55 8.52
C ARG A 13 12.57 0.20 9.73
N PRO A 14 13.14 1.21 10.44
CA PRO A 14 13.85 0.99 11.70
C PRO A 14 12.97 0.26 12.71
N ASN A 15 13.55 -0.69 13.43
CA ASN A 15 12.88 -1.47 14.48
C ASN A 15 11.63 -2.26 14.01
N ARG A 16 11.49 -2.49 12.72
CA ARG A 16 10.43 -3.31 12.11
C ARG A 16 11.03 -4.41 11.24
N SER A 17 10.34 -5.54 11.16
CA SER A 17 10.82 -6.70 10.40
C SER A 17 9.67 -7.50 9.82
N ALA A 18 9.97 -8.39 8.88
CA ALA A 18 9.01 -9.36 8.35
C ALA A 18 8.40 -10.24 9.45
N HIS A 19 9.18 -10.58 10.50
CA HIS A 19 8.67 -11.33 11.65
C HIS A 19 7.58 -10.56 12.42
N HIS A 20 7.73 -9.26 12.57
CA HIS A 20 6.70 -8.42 13.20
C HIS A 20 5.43 -8.36 12.34
N ALA A 21 5.56 -8.27 11.01
CA ALA A 21 4.43 -8.32 10.08
C ALA A 21 3.69 -9.65 10.20
N PHE A 22 4.43 -10.77 10.19
CA PHE A 22 3.87 -12.11 10.33
C PHE A 22 3.16 -12.30 11.68
N ALA A 23 3.80 -11.89 12.78
CA ALA A 23 3.20 -11.98 14.11
C ALA A 23 1.89 -11.17 14.20
N GLN A 24 1.84 -9.99 13.57
CA GLN A 24 0.61 -9.20 13.50
C GLN A 24 -0.47 -9.88 12.66
N ALA A 25 -0.12 -10.47 11.54
CA ALA A 25 -1.07 -11.22 10.70
C ALA A 25 -1.67 -12.42 11.48
N VAL A 26 -0.84 -13.20 12.14
CA VAL A 26 -1.28 -14.32 13.00
C VAL A 26 -2.20 -13.82 14.12
N ARG A 27 -1.83 -12.72 14.78
CA ARG A 27 -2.66 -12.13 15.83
C ARG A 27 -4.04 -11.71 15.29
N LEU A 28 -4.09 -11.08 14.13
CA LEU A 28 -5.36 -10.68 13.50
C LEU A 28 -6.22 -11.89 13.15
N ALA A 29 -5.61 -12.97 12.64
CA ALA A 29 -6.33 -14.20 12.32
C ALA A 29 -6.88 -14.90 13.58
N GLN A 30 -6.06 -15.04 14.61
CA GLN A 30 -6.41 -15.82 15.81
C GLN A 30 -7.24 -15.03 16.82
N VAL A 31 -6.84 -13.79 17.14
CA VAL A 31 -7.48 -12.98 18.19
C VAL A 31 -8.67 -12.22 17.65
N SER A 32 -8.50 -11.56 16.50
CA SER A 32 -9.57 -10.76 15.86
C SER A 32 -10.48 -11.61 14.97
N LYS A 33 -10.22 -12.91 14.84
CA LYS A 33 -11.01 -13.86 14.02
C LYS A 33 -11.18 -13.41 12.56
N LEU A 34 -10.22 -12.67 12.04
CA LEU A 34 -10.18 -12.28 10.64
C LEU A 34 -9.64 -13.46 9.82
N THR A 35 -10.54 -14.23 9.23
CA THR A 35 -10.21 -15.50 8.55
C THR A 35 -9.95 -15.35 7.05
N PHE A 36 -10.26 -14.17 6.49
CA PHE A 36 -10.01 -13.91 5.07
C PHE A 36 -8.71 -13.12 4.91
N VAL A 37 -7.85 -13.60 4.04
CA VAL A 37 -6.60 -12.94 3.65
C VAL A 37 -6.71 -12.53 2.19
N VAL A 38 -6.40 -11.27 1.91
CA VAL A 38 -6.27 -10.75 0.54
C VAL A 38 -4.81 -10.41 0.34
N ASP A 39 -4.17 -11.13 -0.57
CA ASP A 39 -2.79 -10.86 -0.98
C ASP A 39 -2.81 -9.96 -2.21
N ILE A 40 -2.05 -8.87 -2.18
CA ILE A 40 -1.96 -7.89 -3.26
C ILE A 40 -0.49 -7.63 -3.54
N ASP A 41 -0.07 -7.84 -4.78
CA ASP A 41 1.24 -7.47 -5.28
C ASP A 41 1.11 -6.49 -6.45
N ILE A 42 2.11 -5.62 -6.61
CA ILE A 42 2.13 -4.63 -7.68
C ILE A 42 3.26 -5.01 -8.66
N GLU A 43 2.87 -5.50 -9.81
CA GLU A 43 3.81 -5.88 -10.85
C GLU A 43 4.69 -4.70 -11.30
N GLY A 44 6.01 -4.93 -11.32
CA GLY A 44 6.97 -3.94 -11.76
C GLY A 44 6.92 -2.62 -10.97
N PHE A 45 6.60 -2.68 -9.68
CA PHE A 45 6.41 -1.48 -8.84
C PHE A 45 7.57 -0.51 -8.96
N PHE A 46 8.80 -0.97 -8.75
CA PHE A 46 9.99 -0.11 -8.74
C PHE A 46 10.24 0.56 -10.09
N ASP A 47 9.91 -0.10 -11.19
CA ASP A 47 10.13 0.40 -12.55
C ASP A 47 9.06 1.40 -13.00
N ASN A 48 7.91 1.41 -12.31
CA ASN A 48 6.75 2.22 -12.68
C ASN A 48 6.52 3.47 -11.81
N VAL A 49 7.37 3.73 -10.82
CA VAL A 49 7.26 4.91 -9.95
C VAL A 49 7.45 6.20 -10.76
N THR A 50 6.44 7.06 -10.78
CA THR A 50 6.51 8.35 -11.45
C THR A 50 7.30 9.36 -10.63
N HIS A 51 8.45 9.84 -11.13
CA HIS A 51 9.35 10.76 -10.42
C HIS A 51 8.65 12.04 -9.93
N SER A 52 7.80 12.64 -10.76
CA SER A 52 7.07 13.87 -10.39
C SER A 52 6.08 13.65 -9.24
N LYS A 53 5.38 12.51 -9.23
CA LYS A 53 4.47 12.14 -8.13
C LYS A 53 5.26 11.91 -6.85
N LEU A 54 6.33 11.13 -6.91
CA LEU A 54 7.19 10.83 -5.77
C LEU A 54 7.75 12.11 -5.10
N ILE A 55 8.23 13.07 -5.89
CA ILE A 55 8.74 14.35 -5.36
C ILE A 55 7.62 15.13 -4.66
N LYS A 56 6.40 15.14 -5.20
CA LYS A 56 5.24 15.77 -4.54
C LYS A 56 4.88 15.07 -3.22
N GLN A 57 4.93 13.75 -3.20
CA GLN A 57 4.67 12.96 -1.98
C GLN A 57 5.73 13.23 -0.90
N LEU A 58 7.00 13.31 -1.27
CA LEU A 58 8.07 13.73 -0.34
C LEU A 58 7.79 15.10 0.26
N TRP A 59 7.39 16.06 -0.56
CA TRP A 59 7.01 17.40 -0.10
C TRP A 59 5.85 17.37 0.91
N THR A 60 4.78 16.63 0.62
CA THR A 60 3.62 16.50 1.52
C THR A 60 3.97 15.78 2.82
N LEU A 61 4.91 14.86 2.80
CA LEU A 61 5.46 14.20 3.98
C LEU A 61 6.39 15.10 4.81
N GLY A 62 6.63 16.34 4.36
CA GLY A 62 7.38 17.35 5.10
C GLY A 62 8.84 17.50 4.70
N VAL A 63 9.31 16.86 3.64
CA VAL A 63 10.61 17.10 3.04
C VAL A 63 10.49 18.32 2.13
N GLN A 64 10.61 19.51 2.72
CA GLN A 64 10.37 20.79 2.01
C GLN A 64 11.66 21.50 1.60
N ASP A 65 12.83 20.88 1.79
CA ASP A 65 14.09 21.37 1.30
C ASP A 65 14.22 21.15 -0.22
N LYS A 66 14.21 22.24 -0.97
CA LYS A 66 14.30 22.24 -2.44
C LYS A 66 15.62 21.68 -2.95
N TRP A 67 16.71 21.93 -2.22
CA TRP A 67 18.02 21.39 -2.59
C TRP A 67 18.06 19.87 -2.45
N LEU A 68 17.59 19.34 -1.32
CA LEU A 68 17.50 17.90 -1.07
C LEU A 68 16.58 17.20 -2.11
N LEU A 69 15.43 17.79 -2.42
CA LEU A 69 14.53 17.27 -3.46
C LEU A 69 15.17 17.32 -4.85
N GLY A 70 16.03 18.32 -5.09
CA GLY A 70 16.85 18.40 -6.31
C GLY A 70 17.84 17.25 -6.40
N VAL A 71 18.52 16.92 -5.30
CA VAL A 71 19.43 15.76 -5.23
C VAL A 71 18.68 14.45 -5.48
N VAL A 72 17.54 14.22 -4.79
CA VAL A 72 16.71 13.01 -5.01
C VAL A 72 16.29 12.91 -6.48
N ARG A 73 15.87 14.02 -7.09
CA ARG A 73 15.49 14.03 -8.51
C ARG A 73 16.68 13.70 -9.43
N ALA A 74 17.86 14.19 -9.12
CA ALA A 74 19.08 13.88 -9.88
C ALA A 74 19.42 12.38 -9.77
N MET A 75 19.32 11.81 -8.58
CA MET A 75 19.53 10.39 -8.36
C MET A 75 18.53 9.51 -9.14
N LEU A 76 17.24 9.89 -9.15
CA LEU A 76 16.20 9.17 -9.90
C LEU A 76 16.41 9.23 -11.42
N LYS A 77 17.09 10.27 -11.92
CA LYS A 77 17.37 10.48 -13.35
C LYS A 77 18.78 10.04 -13.75
N ALA A 78 19.57 9.54 -12.81
CA ALA A 78 20.91 9.10 -13.09
C ALA A 78 20.91 8.04 -14.20
N PRO A 79 21.85 8.14 -15.17
CA PRO A 79 21.92 7.19 -16.27
C PRO A 79 22.29 5.80 -15.76
N ILE A 80 21.63 4.79 -16.32
CA ILE A 80 21.92 3.38 -16.07
C ILE A 80 22.84 2.88 -17.19
N ILE A 81 24.00 2.37 -16.83
CA ILE A 81 24.93 1.76 -17.77
C ILE A 81 24.71 0.25 -17.73
N HIS A 82 24.22 -0.32 -18.82
CA HIS A 82 24.01 -1.77 -18.94
C HIS A 82 25.34 -2.47 -19.25
N LYS A 83 25.40 -3.79 -19.00
CA LYS A 83 26.59 -4.62 -19.25
C LYS A 83 27.03 -4.63 -20.71
N ASP A 84 26.13 -4.36 -21.63
CA ASP A 84 26.38 -4.25 -23.07
C ASP A 84 26.87 -2.84 -23.51
N GLY A 85 27.11 -1.94 -22.54
CA GLY A 85 27.57 -0.57 -22.80
C GLY A 85 26.45 0.41 -23.16
N ARG A 86 25.18 -0.01 -23.24
CA ARG A 86 24.06 0.91 -23.47
C ARG A 86 23.86 1.82 -22.26
N ILE A 87 23.60 3.09 -22.55
CA ILE A 87 23.25 4.09 -21.54
C ILE A 87 21.76 4.37 -21.64
N GLU A 88 21.03 4.12 -20.56
CA GLU A 88 19.61 4.40 -20.45
C GLU A 88 19.37 5.57 -19.50
N HIS A 89 18.51 6.51 -19.89
CA HIS A 89 18.07 7.62 -19.04
C HIS A 89 16.62 7.33 -18.55
N PRO A 90 16.46 6.92 -17.29
CA PRO A 90 15.17 6.54 -16.77
C PRO A 90 14.23 7.74 -16.70
N LYS A 91 13.04 7.60 -17.28
CA LYS A 91 11.94 8.59 -17.20
C LYS A 91 11.01 8.34 -16.02
N LYS A 92 11.01 7.13 -15.49
CA LYS A 92 10.24 6.64 -14.35
C LYS A 92 11.04 5.54 -13.64
N GLY A 93 10.56 5.11 -12.51
CA GLY A 93 11.17 4.05 -11.72
C GLY A 93 12.17 4.56 -10.70
N THR A 94 12.60 3.65 -9.84
CA THR A 94 13.67 3.86 -8.87
C THR A 94 14.81 2.90 -9.18
N PRO A 95 16.10 3.34 -9.05
CA PRO A 95 17.23 2.46 -9.37
C PRO A 95 17.15 1.18 -8.53
N GLN A 96 17.17 0.02 -9.19
CA GLN A 96 17.23 -1.27 -8.49
C GLN A 96 18.55 -1.38 -7.73
N GLY A 97 18.47 -1.79 -6.44
CA GLY A 97 19.64 -1.84 -5.56
C GLY A 97 20.07 -0.48 -4.99
N GLY A 98 19.39 0.60 -5.33
CA GLY A 98 19.67 1.91 -4.75
C GLY A 98 19.34 1.96 -3.25
N ILE A 99 20.22 2.55 -2.43
CA ILE A 99 20.07 2.64 -0.96
C ILE A 99 18.77 3.34 -0.57
N LEU A 100 18.30 4.31 -1.34
CA LEU A 100 17.08 5.06 -1.08
C LEU A 100 15.82 4.38 -1.63
N SER A 101 15.94 3.42 -2.56
CA SER A 101 14.79 2.82 -3.24
C SER A 101 13.75 2.23 -2.28
N PRO A 102 14.12 1.51 -1.21
CA PRO A 102 13.15 1.00 -0.23
C PRO A 102 12.40 2.11 0.51
N LEU A 103 13.10 3.19 0.90
CA LEU A 103 12.47 4.34 1.55
C LEU A 103 11.50 5.05 0.59
N LEU A 104 11.90 5.24 -0.66
CA LEU A 104 11.07 5.87 -1.68
C LEU A 104 9.84 5.02 -2.01
N ALA A 105 9.97 3.70 -1.98
CA ALA A 105 8.85 2.77 -2.11
C ALA A 105 7.83 2.99 -0.98
N ASN A 106 8.27 3.07 0.27
CA ASN A 106 7.40 3.37 1.40
C ASN A 106 6.71 4.73 1.26
N VAL A 107 7.38 5.74 0.71
CA VAL A 107 6.77 7.05 0.43
C VAL A 107 5.62 6.93 -0.57
N VAL A 108 5.82 6.17 -1.64
CA VAL A 108 4.78 5.97 -2.69
C VAL A 108 3.59 5.19 -2.15
N LEU A 109 3.85 4.11 -1.39
CA LEU A 109 2.81 3.23 -0.87
C LEU A 109 2.07 3.82 0.35
N ASN A 110 2.65 4.80 1.02
CA ASN A 110 2.04 5.40 2.21
C ASN A 110 0.63 5.95 1.98
N GLU A 111 0.36 6.52 0.80
CA GLU A 111 -0.98 6.97 0.44
C GLU A 111 -1.97 5.81 0.34
N LEU A 112 -1.52 4.68 -0.20
CA LEU A 112 -2.33 3.45 -0.29
C LEU A 112 -2.60 2.88 1.09
N ASP A 113 -1.59 2.80 1.96
CA ASP A 113 -1.72 2.30 3.32
C ASP A 113 -2.77 3.09 4.11
N TRP A 114 -2.68 4.42 4.08
CA TRP A 114 -3.65 5.30 4.74
C TRP A 114 -5.04 5.22 4.11
N TRP A 115 -5.11 5.10 2.79
CA TRP A 115 -6.38 4.95 2.11
C TRP A 115 -7.08 3.65 2.51
N ILE A 116 -6.36 2.52 2.50
CA ILE A 116 -6.89 1.23 2.94
C ILE A 116 -7.37 1.32 4.39
N SER A 117 -6.55 1.85 5.30
CA SER A 117 -6.93 2.02 6.70
C SER A 117 -8.19 2.88 6.85
N SER A 118 -8.30 3.97 6.09
CA SER A 118 -9.47 4.85 6.12
C SER A 118 -10.75 4.18 5.66
N GLN A 119 -10.68 3.19 4.77
CA GLN A 119 -11.86 2.49 4.26
C GLN A 119 -12.41 1.45 5.24
N TRP A 120 -11.54 0.79 6.00
CA TRP A 120 -11.94 -0.37 6.81
C TRP A 120 -11.65 -0.25 8.30
N GLU A 121 -10.56 0.41 8.70
CA GLU A 121 -10.16 0.47 10.11
C GLU A 121 -10.71 1.67 10.84
N THR A 122 -10.67 2.85 10.22
CA THR A 122 -11.03 4.12 10.86
C THR A 122 -12.35 4.70 10.34
N HIS A 123 -13.08 3.93 9.53
CA HIS A 123 -14.33 4.41 8.96
C HIS A 123 -15.36 4.68 10.06
N PRO A 124 -16.03 5.87 10.09
CA PRO A 124 -16.94 6.25 11.16
C PRO A 124 -18.12 5.29 11.37
N THR A 125 -18.54 4.58 10.33
CA THR A 125 -19.68 3.63 10.37
C THR A 125 -19.27 2.19 10.62
N ARG A 126 -17.99 1.92 10.93
CA ARG A 126 -17.49 0.55 11.15
C ARG A 126 -18.33 -0.21 12.17
N HIS A 127 -18.56 0.38 13.34
CA HIS A 127 -19.35 -0.24 14.42
C HIS A 127 -20.80 -0.49 14.00
N ASN A 128 -21.41 0.45 13.28
CA ASN A 128 -22.78 0.30 12.79
C ASN A 128 -22.89 -0.81 11.74
N TYR A 129 -21.86 -1.01 10.96
CA TYR A 129 -21.80 -2.06 9.95
C TYR A 129 -21.69 -3.45 10.60
N ASP A 130 -20.80 -3.60 11.57
CA ASP A 130 -20.60 -4.86 12.30
C ASP A 130 -21.86 -5.26 13.07
N TRP A 131 -22.49 -4.30 13.76
CA TRP A 131 -23.75 -4.50 14.49
C TRP A 131 -24.91 -4.87 13.57
N TYR A 132 -25.09 -4.16 12.46
CA TYR A 132 -26.16 -4.43 11.50
C TYR A 132 -26.09 -5.84 10.92
N HIS A 133 -24.90 -6.36 10.68
CA HIS A 133 -24.70 -7.71 10.18
C HIS A 133 -24.86 -8.78 11.25
N ALA A 134 -24.47 -8.51 12.47
CA ALA A 134 -24.64 -9.41 13.60
C ALA A 134 -26.13 -9.61 13.95
N GLU A 135 -26.90 -8.53 14.00
CA GLU A 135 -28.31 -8.57 14.40
C GLU A 135 -29.23 -9.19 13.34
N LYS A 136 -28.97 -8.98 12.06
CA LYS A 136 -29.81 -9.54 10.98
C LYS A 136 -29.50 -10.97 10.59
N GLY A 137 -28.62 -11.67 11.29
CA GLY A 137 -28.33 -13.09 11.04
C GLY A 137 -27.85 -13.38 9.60
N TYR A 138 -27.35 -12.39 8.91
CA TYR A 138 -26.93 -12.47 7.52
C TYR A 138 -25.66 -13.31 7.28
N TRP A 139 -25.20 -14.04 8.29
CA TRP A 139 -24.12 -14.99 8.20
C TRP A 139 -24.56 -16.33 7.60
N ASN A 140 -25.19 -16.30 6.44
CA ASN A 140 -25.36 -17.52 5.65
C ASN A 140 -24.01 -17.92 5.07
N LYS A 141 -23.59 -19.15 5.37
CA LYS A 141 -22.28 -19.74 4.99
C LYS A 141 -21.92 -19.58 3.50
N GLY A 142 -22.90 -19.42 2.60
CA GLY A 142 -22.66 -19.25 1.17
C GLY A 142 -22.47 -17.82 0.65
N ASN A 143 -22.68 -16.78 1.48
CA ASN A 143 -22.67 -15.37 1.03
C ASN A 143 -21.53 -14.51 1.64
N LYS A 144 -20.58 -15.13 2.31
CA LYS A 144 -19.50 -14.42 3.00
C LYS A 144 -18.67 -13.53 2.08
N ALA A 145 -18.41 -13.95 0.85
CA ALA A 145 -17.59 -13.22 -0.10
C ALA A 145 -18.31 -12.05 -0.81
N ARG A 146 -19.62 -12.06 -0.88
CA ARG A 146 -20.39 -11.04 -1.65
C ARG A 146 -20.68 -9.74 -0.90
N ARG A 147 -20.40 -9.67 0.41
CA ARG A 147 -20.90 -8.57 1.26
C ARG A 147 -19.88 -7.54 1.71
N VAL A 148 -18.62 -7.76 1.45
CA VAL A 148 -17.59 -6.87 1.96
C VAL A 148 -17.55 -5.54 1.22
N VAL A 149 -18.28 -5.40 0.11
CA VAL A 149 -18.13 -4.19 -0.69
C VAL A 149 -19.47 -3.78 -1.31
N GLN A 150 -20.24 -2.99 -0.60
CA GLN A 150 -21.15 -2.06 -1.27
C GLN A 150 -20.52 -0.68 -1.31
N PRO A 151 -20.36 -0.09 -2.51
CA PRO A 151 -19.90 1.30 -2.63
C PRO A 151 -20.91 2.22 -1.95
N ARG A 152 -20.41 3.28 -1.32
CA ARG A 152 -21.25 4.35 -0.78
C ARG A 152 -22.10 4.95 -1.89
N PRO A 153 -23.35 5.33 -1.63
CA PRO A 153 -24.10 6.18 -2.54
C PRO A 153 -23.33 7.48 -2.72
N GLY A 154 -22.94 7.79 -3.98
CA GLY A 154 -22.25 9.03 -4.34
C GLY A 154 -20.79 8.91 -4.78
N LEU A 155 -20.15 7.74 -4.66
CA LEU A 155 -18.86 7.47 -5.30
C LEU A 155 -19.10 6.65 -6.57
N SER A 156 -18.70 7.17 -7.72
CA SER A 156 -18.71 6.44 -8.99
C SER A 156 -17.99 5.11 -8.80
N ALA A 157 -18.68 4.03 -9.15
CA ALA A 157 -18.18 2.68 -9.02
C ALA A 157 -16.84 2.53 -9.75
N VAL A 158 -15.77 2.31 -9.00
CA VAL A 158 -14.57 1.71 -9.56
C VAL A 158 -15.00 0.29 -9.97
N PRO A 159 -14.74 -0.14 -11.21
CA PRO A 159 -15.19 -1.46 -11.67
C PRO A 159 -14.57 -2.53 -10.79
N TYR A 160 -15.43 -3.33 -10.18
CA TYR A 160 -15.05 -4.46 -9.38
C TYR A 160 -14.30 -5.48 -10.22
N ALA A 161 -13.07 -5.79 -9.85
CA ALA A 161 -12.44 -7.03 -10.25
C ALA A 161 -13.19 -8.19 -9.59
N ARG A 162 -13.81 -9.06 -10.38
CA ARG A 162 -14.34 -10.33 -9.90
C ARG A 162 -13.14 -11.20 -9.49
N TYR A 163 -13.00 -11.45 -8.21
CA TYR A 163 -12.08 -12.47 -7.73
C TYR A 163 -12.82 -13.80 -7.69
N GLU A 164 -12.43 -14.74 -8.53
CA GLU A 164 -12.79 -16.13 -8.38
C GLU A 164 -11.90 -16.73 -7.29
N VAL A 165 -12.52 -17.11 -6.19
CA VAL A 165 -11.85 -17.93 -5.17
C VAL A 165 -11.75 -19.34 -5.76
N ARG A 166 -10.55 -19.76 -6.14
CA ARG A 166 -10.27 -21.17 -6.42
C ARG A 166 -10.18 -21.88 -5.07
N ASP A 167 -11.08 -22.82 -4.89
CA ASP A 167 -11.01 -23.77 -3.77
C ASP A 167 -9.74 -24.63 -3.96
N ALA A 168 -8.90 -24.67 -2.90
CA ALA A 168 -7.79 -25.57 -2.78
C ALA A 168 -8.18 -26.78 -1.94
#